data_96a5133c6994808c10c20543f51d48a1
#
_entry.id   96a5133c6994808c10c20543f51d48a1
#
_cell.length_a   1.000
_cell.length_b   1.000
_cell.length_c   1.000
_cell.angle_alpha   90.00
_cell.angle_beta   90.00
_cell.angle_gamma   90.00
#
_symmetry.space_group_name_H-M   'P 1'
#
loop_
_entity.id
_entity.type
_entity.pdbx_description
1 polymer ?
#
loop_
_entity_poly.entity_id
_entity_poly.type
_entity_poly.pdbx_seq_one_letter_code
_entity_poly.pdbx_strand_id
1 'polypeptide(L)'
;MLNTKTFTIGNMKAGPGESCSGLLELAEGKFKLPAAILNGEKPGKTVLIMAGGHAGGYVGIQAAMELAEKLKIKKINGTVVIVKVICREAFECRGGSLGVEDGKNLNREFPGDPEGSATQQLAWAITRELFPAVDFCIDLHSGDDYEQLTPYVYYAGKAEERVVAMSRKMAEQVDVPYMVRSTVATGGAYNYAAHMGIPGILIERGGMGGWTMEEVRSTRRDVRNVLCSLGIYEGQRDYRIYYPLDVVDIRYQAASATGFWYPYKMPGDMIQGGEVLGTVKDYEGNVTEVCRAECDGVILYQTGSLQELENGPMIAYGRIVRNFDDRKERITEYWAKRSESFMEQRRRELKSPLADRWLREIGRKLPDRKNLKILDVGCGSGFFSILLARLGHEVTGTDLTPEMIVNSKQLAREENVSCRFLVMDAEKLEFEDNSFDVVISRNLTWTLPHVKEAYEEWGRVLKEGGILLNFDANYGASNFADTSELPGNHAHHTLGDEMMQECEEIKRQLPISSLVRPAWDVETLGQMGFEELFIDLGISRRIYLEKDEFYNPTPIFMICGKKE
;
A
#
# COMPACT_ATOMS: atom_id res chain seq x y z
N MET A 1 26.33 4.58 18.27
CA MET A 1 26.31 4.56 19.77
C MET A 1 25.91 3.16 20.20
N LEU A 2 26.43 2.71 21.36
CA LEU A 2 25.97 1.44 21.96
C LEU A 2 24.72 1.70 22.80
N ASN A 3 23.81 0.73 22.85
CA ASN A 3 22.69 0.73 23.77
C ASN A 3 23.23 0.53 25.19
N THR A 4 22.81 1.35 26.12
CA THR A 4 23.24 1.26 27.52
C THR A 4 22.06 0.96 28.47
N LYS A 5 20.85 0.79 27.93
CA LYS A 5 19.63 0.63 28.72
C LYS A 5 19.19 -0.83 28.76
N THR A 6 19.04 -1.33 29.97
CA THR A 6 18.29 -2.56 30.25
C THR A 6 16.82 -2.32 29.91
N PHE A 7 16.23 -3.18 29.09
CA PHE A 7 14.79 -3.16 28.84
C PHE A 7 14.08 -4.03 29.88
N THR A 8 13.02 -3.50 30.45
CA THR A 8 12.23 -4.18 31.49
C THR A 8 10.75 -4.07 31.16
N ILE A 9 10.02 -5.18 31.27
CA ILE A 9 8.57 -5.27 31.10
C ILE A 9 8.02 -6.35 32.03
N GLY A 10 7.06 -6.00 32.88
CA GLY A 10 6.62 -6.87 33.96
C GLY A 10 7.80 -7.35 34.81
N ASN A 11 7.86 -8.63 35.07
CA ASN A 11 8.94 -9.31 35.83
C ASN A 11 10.17 -9.66 34.98
N MET A 12 10.16 -9.41 33.67
CA MET A 12 11.22 -9.79 32.73
C MET A 12 12.15 -8.61 32.40
N LYS A 13 13.44 -8.89 32.24
CA LYS A 13 14.46 -7.90 31.88
C LYS A 13 15.56 -8.50 31.00
N ALA A 14 16.09 -7.70 30.06
CA ALA A 14 17.27 -8.03 29.29
C ALA A 14 18.19 -6.83 29.16
N GLY A 15 19.48 -7.02 29.41
CA GLY A 15 20.52 -6.02 29.20
C GLY A 15 20.81 -5.84 27.69
N PRO A 16 21.62 -4.82 27.30
CA PRO A 16 22.06 -4.63 25.93
C PRO A 16 22.83 -5.84 25.40
N GLY A 17 22.46 -6.35 24.23
CA GLY A 17 23.04 -7.57 23.64
C GLY A 17 22.54 -8.87 24.29
N GLU A 18 21.59 -8.81 25.17
CA GLU A 18 21.05 -9.97 25.89
C GLU A 18 19.64 -10.34 25.47
N SER A 19 19.25 -11.57 25.78
CA SER A 19 17.86 -12.05 25.68
C SER A 19 17.39 -12.66 27.00
N CYS A 20 16.09 -12.58 27.23
CA CYS A 20 15.41 -13.22 28.35
C CYS A 20 14.18 -13.94 27.82
N SER A 21 13.98 -15.20 28.18
CA SER A 21 12.76 -15.98 27.87
C SER A 21 12.19 -16.57 29.13
N GLY A 22 10.87 -16.56 29.25
CA GLY A 22 10.19 -17.05 30.44
C GLY A 22 8.69 -16.76 30.44
N LEU A 23 8.09 -16.75 31.61
CA LEU A 23 6.72 -16.32 31.83
C LEU A 23 6.70 -14.84 32.18
N LEU A 24 6.12 -14.03 31.32
CA LEU A 24 5.82 -12.64 31.56
C LEU A 24 4.59 -12.55 32.47
N GLU A 25 4.73 -11.94 33.63
CA GLU A 25 3.65 -11.74 34.58
C GLU A 25 3.02 -10.35 34.37
N LEU A 26 1.71 -10.34 34.20
CA LEU A 26 0.88 -9.14 34.08
C LEU A 26 -0.19 -9.16 35.21
N ALA A 27 -0.73 -7.99 35.54
CA ALA A 27 -1.73 -7.81 36.60
C ALA A 27 -1.28 -8.49 37.92
N GLU A 28 -0.08 -8.09 38.42
CA GLU A 28 0.49 -8.61 39.66
C GLU A 28 0.65 -10.14 39.68
N GLY A 29 0.90 -10.75 38.53
CA GLY A 29 1.10 -12.20 38.37
C GLY A 29 -0.18 -13.01 38.12
N LYS A 30 -1.33 -12.33 37.95
CA LYS A 30 -2.60 -13.00 37.59
C LYS A 30 -2.49 -13.70 36.25
N PHE A 31 -1.89 -13.03 35.24
CA PHE A 31 -1.66 -13.61 33.92
C PHE A 31 -0.19 -13.92 33.70
N LYS A 32 0.12 -15.13 33.24
CA LYS A 32 1.49 -15.63 33.01
C LYS A 32 1.63 -16.05 31.56
N LEU A 33 2.21 -15.18 30.72
CA LEU A 33 2.29 -15.34 29.27
C LEU A 33 3.69 -15.81 28.86
N PRO A 34 3.83 -16.89 28.06
CA PRO A 34 5.12 -17.29 27.51
C PRO A 34 5.68 -16.19 26.60
N ALA A 35 6.82 -15.60 26.97
CA ALA A 35 7.39 -14.47 26.26
C ALA A 35 8.91 -14.54 26.12
N ALA A 36 9.44 -13.70 25.23
CA ALA A 36 10.87 -13.44 25.07
C ALA A 36 11.13 -11.95 24.86
N ILE A 37 12.24 -11.46 25.39
CA ILE A 37 12.78 -10.13 25.13
C ILE A 37 14.14 -10.33 24.46
N LEU A 38 14.36 -9.67 23.32
CA LEU A 38 15.65 -9.60 22.64
C LEU A 38 16.05 -8.12 22.59
N ASN A 39 17.02 -7.72 23.41
CA ASN A 39 17.49 -6.34 23.49
C ASN A 39 18.82 -6.18 22.77
N GLY A 40 18.82 -5.45 21.64
CA GLY A 40 19.99 -5.27 20.79
C GLY A 40 21.11 -4.46 21.42
N GLU A 41 22.33 -4.60 20.88
CA GLU A 41 23.51 -3.82 21.29
C GLU A 41 23.45 -2.35 20.86
N LYS A 42 22.59 -2.01 19.89
CA LYS A 42 22.41 -0.66 19.36
C LYS A 42 21.07 -0.08 19.83
N PRO A 43 21.00 1.24 20.10
CA PRO A 43 19.73 1.87 20.45
C PRO A 43 18.78 1.87 19.24
N GLY A 44 17.50 1.81 19.50
CA GLY A 44 16.45 1.81 18.49
C GLY A 44 15.07 1.77 19.11
N LYS A 45 14.09 1.46 18.27
CA LYS A 45 12.68 1.35 18.63
C LYS A 45 12.35 -0.02 19.23
N THR A 46 11.24 -0.08 19.94
CA THR A 46 10.72 -1.33 20.51
C THR A 46 9.51 -1.81 19.71
N VAL A 47 9.51 -3.08 19.30
CA VAL A 47 8.36 -3.73 18.67
C VAL A 47 7.82 -4.84 19.56
N LEU A 48 6.50 -4.89 19.67
CA LEU A 48 5.76 -5.99 20.28
C LEU A 48 5.24 -6.91 19.18
N ILE A 49 5.59 -8.18 19.26
CA ILE A 49 5.04 -9.27 18.43
C ILE A 49 4.18 -10.13 19.35
N MET A 50 2.92 -10.27 19.01
CA MET A 50 1.96 -11.06 19.77
C MET A 50 1.45 -12.22 18.93
N ALA A 51 1.20 -13.36 19.56
CA ALA A 51 0.57 -14.52 18.93
C ALA A 51 -0.35 -15.23 19.91
N GLY A 52 -1.25 -16.06 19.40
CA GLY A 52 -2.16 -16.84 20.23
C GLY A 52 -3.19 -16.00 20.98
N GLY A 53 -3.62 -14.88 20.39
CA GLY A 53 -4.82 -14.15 20.80
C GLY A 53 -6.07 -15.02 20.61
N HIS A 54 -6.05 -15.90 19.60
CA HIS A 54 -6.87 -17.09 19.46
C HIS A 54 -5.99 -18.33 19.67
N ALA A 55 -6.41 -19.24 20.52
CA ALA A 55 -5.61 -20.42 20.89
C ALA A 55 -5.40 -21.40 19.73
N GLY A 56 -6.30 -21.42 18.74
CA GLY A 56 -6.18 -22.16 17.48
C GLY A 56 -5.24 -21.53 16.45
N GLY A 57 -4.68 -20.36 16.71
CA GLY A 57 -3.77 -19.63 15.81
C GLY A 57 -2.37 -20.25 15.72
N TYR A 58 -2.25 -21.54 15.41
CA TYR A 58 -1.01 -22.32 15.52
C TYR A 58 0.13 -21.82 14.63
N VAL A 59 -0.16 -21.29 13.44
CA VAL A 59 0.87 -20.75 12.54
C VAL A 59 1.55 -19.54 13.19
N GLY A 60 0.77 -18.60 13.74
CA GLY A 60 1.27 -17.42 14.46
C GLY A 60 2.07 -17.79 15.71
N ILE A 61 1.55 -18.74 16.50
CA ILE A 61 2.20 -19.25 17.73
C ILE A 61 3.56 -19.87 17.39
N GLN A 62 3.61 -20.78 16.43
CA GLN A 62 4.85 -21.45 16.02
C GLN A 62 5.84 -20.47 15.40
N ALA A 63 5.35 -19.48 14.61
CA ALA A 63 6.20 -18.42 14.07
C ALA A 63 6.82 -17.57 15.18
N ALA A 64 6.06 -17.20 16.20
CA ALA A 64 6.55 -16.46 17.37
C ALA A 64 7.60 -17.25 18.17
N MET A 65 7.39 -18.56 18.34
CA MET A 65 8.39 -19.45 18.94
C MET A 65 9.71 -19.44 18.17
N GLU A 66 9.65 -19.62 16.85
CA GLU A 66 10.85 -19.62 16.00
C GLU A 66 11.52 -18.24 15.85
N LEU A 67 10.75 -17.14 15.86
CA LEU A 67 11.32 -15.79 15.89
C LEU A 67 12.15 -15.56 17.14
N ALA A 68 11.66 -15.98 18.32
CA ALA A 68 12.39 -15.85 19.57
C ALA A 68 13.73 -16.60 19.57
N GLU A 69 13.83 -17.71 18.83
CA GLU A 69 15.05 -18.52 18.73
C GLU A 69 16.00 -18.03 17.61
N LYS A 70 15.44 -17.63 16.46
CA LYS A 70 16.22 -17.43 15.21
C LYS A 70 16.63 -15.99 14.95
N LEU A 71 15.97 -15.00 15.58
CA LEU A 71 16.42 -13.60 15.47
C LEU A 71 17.78 -13.42 16.17
N LYS A 72 18.75 -12.89 15.40
CA LYS A 72 20.11 -12.68 15.90
C LYS A 72 20.18 -11.35 16.64
N ILE A 73 20.40 -11.36 17.94
CA ILE A 73 20.44 -10.17 18.83
C ILE A 73 21.40 -9.10 18.27
N LYS A 74 22.58 -9.50 17.78
CA LYS A 74 23.59 -8.60 17.17
C LYS A 74 23.08 -7.82 15.96
N LYS A 75 21.98 -8.27 15.35
CA LYS A 75 21.32 -7.59 14.22
C LYS A 75 20.13 -6.74 14.63
N ILE A 76 19.79 -6.69 15.92
CA ILE A 76 18.67 -5.91 16.45
C ILE A 76 19.15 -4.53 16.85
N ASN A 77 18.46 -3.50 16.36
CA ASN A 77 18.58 -2.11 16.78
C ASN A 77 17.33 -1.80 17.63
N GLY A 78 17.51 -1.57 18.92
CA GLY A 78 16.40 -1.44 19.89
C GLY A 78 15.99 -2.79 20.48
N THR A 79 14.68 -3.02 20.63
CA THR A 79 14.17 -4.19 21.38
C THR A 79 13.04 -4.88 20.63
N VAL A 80 13.04 -6.22 20.63
CA VAL A 80 11.95 -7.06 20.14
C VAL A 80 11.36 -7.80 21.33
N VAL A 81 10.09 -7.56 21.65
CA VAL A 81 9.30 -8.27 22.66
C VAL A 81 8.38 -9.23 21.95
N ILE A 82 8.40 -10.51 22.29
CA ILE A 82 7.59 -11.56 21.66
C ILE A 82 6.74 -12.23 22.72
N VAL A 83 5.43 -12.07 22.66
CA VAL A 83 4.46 -12.85 23.45
C VAL A 83 4.00 -14.01 22.58
N LYS A 84 4.39 -15.22 22.96
CA LYS A 84 4.24 -16.40 22.12
C LYS A 84 2.82 -16.98 22.12
N VAL A 85 2.15 -16.91 23.27
CA VAL A 85 0.76 -17.36 23.44
C VAL A 85 0.09 -16.45 24.45
N ILE A 86 -0.87 -15.63 23.98
CA ILE A 86 -1.62 -14.70 24.85
C ILE A 86 -2.69 -15.47 25.62
N CYS A 87 -3.60 -16.18 24.92
CA CYS A 87 -4.66 -16.98 25.53
C CYS A 87 -4.14 -18.35 25.93
N ARG A 88 -3.19 -18.36 26.88
CA ARG A 88 -2.50 -19.59 27.31
C ARG A 88 -3.45 -20.65 27.83
N GLU A 89 -4.41 -20.29 28.67
CA GLU A 89 -5.37 -21.24 29.25
C GLU A 89 -6.23 -21.90 28.18
N ALA A 90 -6.72 -21.09 27.22
CA ALA A 90 -7.45 -21.62 26.07
C ALA A 90 -6.59 -22.57 25.21
N PHE A 91 -5.30 -22.24 25.02
CA PHE A 91 -4.36 -23.12 24.31
C PHE A 91 -4.18 -24.46 25.03
N GLU A 92 -4.00 -24.45 26.35
CA GLU A 92 -3.81 -25.67 27.18
C GLU A 92 -5.06 -26.56 27.21
N CYS A 93 -6.26 -25.96 27.04
CA CYS A 93 -7.54 -26.69 27.02
C CYS A 93 -8.09 -26.98 25.61
N ARG A 94 -7.41 -26.56 24.53
CA ARG A 94 -7.94 -26.58 23.15
C ARG A 94 -9.25 -25.79 23.02
N GLY A 95 -9.32 -24.63 23.65
CA GLY A 95 -10.52 -23.79 23.77
C GLY A 95 -10.85 -22.94 22.54
N GLY A 96 -10.07 -23.07 21.43
CA GLY A 96 -10.30 -22.29 20.22
C GLY A 96 -10.07 -20.79 20.40
N SER A 97 -10.97 -19.96 19.87
CA SER A 97 -10.87 -18.50 19.89
C SER A 97 -11.42 -17.81 21.13
N LEU A 98 -12.04 -18.55 22.03
CA LEU A 98 -12.78 -18.01 23.17
C LEU A 98 -12.05 -18.22 24.49
N GLY A 99 -12.16 -17.25 25.40
CA GLY A 99 -11.71 -17.38 26.77
C GLY A 99 -12.41 -18.51 27.50
N VAL A 100 -11.65 -19.33 28.25
CA VAL A 100 -12.16 -20.55 28.90
C VAL A 100 -13.21 -20.23 29.96
N GLU A 101 -13.03 -19.13 30.72
CA GLU A 101 -13.90 -18.79 31.84
C GLU A 101 -15.18 -18.06 31.42
N ASP A 102 -15.10 -17.21 30.39
CA ASP A 102 -16.18 -16.26 30.07
C ASP A 102 -16.72 -16.37 28.63
N GLY A 103 -16.13 -17.25 27.79
CA GLY A 103 -16.56 -17.47 26.43
C GLY A 103 -16.40 -16.24 25.50
N LYS A 104 -15.54 -15.28 25.86
CA LYS A 104 -15.33 -14.06 25.09
C LYS A 104 -14.14 -14.16 24.17
N ASN A 105 -14.22 -13.50 23.01
CA ASN A 105 -13.12 -13.36 22.07
C ASN A 105 -12.23 -12.17 22.51
N LEU A 106 -10.98 -12.45 22.89
CA LEU A 106 -10.04 -11.42 23.34
C LEU A 106 -9.91 -10.27 22.32
N ASN A 107 -9.91 -10.59 21.03
CA ASN A 107 -9.75 -9.60 19.95
C ASN A 107 -11.07 -8.82 19.65
N ARG A 108 -11.98 -8.78 20.64
CA ARG A 108 -13.18 -7.92 20.67
C ARG A 108 -13.26 -7.10 21.96
N GLU A 109 -12.35 -7.35 22.91
CA GLU A 109 -12.45 -6.78 24.26
C GLU A 109 -11.49 -5.61 24.53
N PHE A 110 -10.58 -5.27 23.61
CA PHE A 110 -9.67 -4.12 23.84
C PHE A 110 -10.42 -2.77 23.82
N PRO A 111 -10.16 -1.89 24.81
CA PRO A 111 -9.02 -1.82 25.77
C PRO A 111 -9.10 -2.73 26.98
N GLY A 112 -10.19 -3.43 27.19
CA GLY A 112 -10.43 -4.22 28.40
C GLY A 112 -11.08 -3.42 29.55
N ASP A 113 -11.32 -4.13 30.64
CA ASP A 113 -11.91 -3.58 31.89
C ASP A 113 -11.27 -4.30 33.09
N PRO A 114 -10.65 -3.57 34.04
CA PRO A 114 -10.03 -4.18 35.23
C PRO A 114 -11.03 -4.88 36.17
N GLU A 115 -12.30 -4.44 36.16
CA GLU A 115 -13.38 -5.03 36.97
C GLU A 115 -14.26 -5.98 36.13
N GLY A 116 -13.91 -6.19 34.87
CA GLY A 116 -14.66 -7.03 33.94
C GLY A 116 -14.37 -8.52 34.08
N SER A 117 -14.77 -9.30 33.10
CA SER A 117 -14.52 -10.73 33.02
C SER A 117 -13.04 -11.07 32.78
N ALA A 118 -12.64 -12.33 32.90
CA ALA A 118 -11.24 -12.76 32.76
C ALA A 118 -10.59 -12.26 31.47
N THR A 119 -11.27 -12.41 30.32
CA THR A 119 -10.78 -11.93 29.02
C THR A 119 -10.66 -10.39 28.97
N GLN A 120 -11.59 -9.66 29.57
CA GLN A 120 -11.53 -8.20 29.64
C GLN A 120 -10.38 -7.72 30.54
N GLN A 121 -10.13 -8.41 31.64
CA GLN A 121 -9.00 -8.11 32.52
C GLN A 121 -7.65 -8.41 31.84
N LEU A 122 -7.56 -9.47 31.02
CA LEU A 122 -6.36 -9.75 30.22
C LEU A 122 -6.11 -8.65 29.17
N ALA A 123 -7.15 -8.24 28.44
CA ALA A 123 -7.06 -7.12 27.48
C ALA A 123 -6.61 -5.82 28.17
N TRP A 124 -7.15 -5.54 29.36
CA TRP A 124 -6.74 -4.39 30.17
C TRP A 124 -5.27 -4.46 30.59
N ALA A 125 -4.81 -5.61 31.08
CA ALA A 125 -3.42 -5.80 31.48
C ALA A 125 -2.45 -5.58 30.30
N ILE A 126 -2.76 -6.11 29.12
CA ILE A 126 -1.98 -5.88 27.89
C ILE A 126 -1.95 -4.39 27.55
N THR A 127 -3.11 -3.73 27.57
CA THR A 127 -3.25 -2.31 27.26
C THR A 127 -2.44 -1.43 28.22
N ARG A 128 -2.40 -1.75 29.49
CA ARG A 128 -1.76 -0.93 30.53
C ARG A 128 -0.28 -1.22 30.74
N GLU A 129 0.15 -2.45 30.50
CA GLU A 129 1.50 -2.88 30.86
C GLU A 129 2.39 -3.15 29.65
N LEU A 130 1.82 -3.57 28.49
CA LEU A 130 2.62 -3.84 27.29
C LEU A 130 2.65 -2.65 26.33
N PHE A 131 1.51 -2.09 25.94
CA PHE A 131 1.45 -1.05 24.92
C PHE A 131 2.27 0.21 25.25
N PRO A 132 2.28 0.74 26.50
CA PRO A 132 3.09 1.93 26.80
C PRO A 132 4.61 1.73 26.67
N ALA A 133 5.08 0.47 26.59
CA ALA A 133 6.50 0.14 26.51
C ALA A 133 7.01 -0.03 25.07
N VAL A 134 6.15 0.11 24.05
CA VAL A 134 6.48 -0.26 22.67
C VAL A 134 6.15 0.84 21.67
N ASP A 135 6.85 0.86 20.54
CA ASP A 135 6.65 1.81 19.46
C ASP A 135 5.82 1.23 18.30
N PHE A 136 5.80 -0.11 18.14
CA PHE A 136 5.10 -0.83 17.08
C PHE A 136 4.46 -2.11 17.59
N CYS A 137 3.37 -2.54 16.95
CA CYS A 137 2.65 -3.77 17.28
C CYS A 137 2.47 -4.64 16.02
N ILE A 138 2.80 -5.94 16.13
CA ILE A 138 2.54 -6.97 15.12
C ILE A 138 1.75 -8.08 15.79
N ASP A 139 0.52 -8.31 15.34
CA ASP A 139 -0.36 -9.35 15.85
C ASP A 139 -0.40 -10.51 14.86
N LEU A 140 -0.09 -11.73 15.30
CA LEU A 140 0.00 -12.91 14.46
C LEU A 140 -1.22 -13.80 14.70
N HIS A 141 -2.04 -13.92 13.67
CA HIS A 141 -3.27 -14.68 13.66
C HIS A 141 -3.26 -15.79 12.60
N SER A 142 -4.17 -16.72 12.77
CA SER A 142 -4.58 -17.73 11.80
C SER A 142 -6.10 -17.82 11.85
N GLY A 143 -6.74 -18.32 10.80
CA GLY A 143 -8.14 -18.74 10.90
C GLY A 143 -8.30 -19.74 12.04
N ASP A 144 -9.42 -19.61 12.74
CA ASP A 144 -9.75 -20.46 13.89
C ASP A 144 -9.95 -21.93 13.49
N ASP A 145 -10.43 -22.73 14.43
CA ASP A 145 -10.64 -24.19 14.25
C ASP A 145 -11.56 -24.53 13.05
N TYR A 146 -12.42 -23.60 12.66
CA TYR A 146 -13.39 -23.77 11.56
C TYR A 146 -13.26 -22.72 10.46
N GLU A 147 -12.31 -21.80 10.53
CA GLU A 147 -12.19 -20.72 9.58
C GLU A 147 -11.14 -21.04 8.52
N GLN A 148 -11.55 -20.99 7.27
CA GLN A 148 -10.70 -21.11 6.09
C GLN A 148 -10.45 -19.72 5.51
N LEU A 149 -9.20 -19.38 5.21
CA LEU A 149 -8.85 -18.05 4.71
C LEU A 149 -7.81 -18.10 3.58
N THR A 150 -7.79 -17.06 2.75
CA THR A 150 -6.62 -16.72 1.94
C THR A 150 -5.67 -15.87 2.78
N PRO A 151 -4.34 -15.97 2.65
CA PRO A 151 -3.44 -15.13 3.43
C PRO A 151 -3.67 -13.64 3.16
N TYR A 152 -3.77 -12.82 4.20
CA TYR A 152 -3.90 -11.38 4.09
C TYR A 152 -3.39 -10.65 5.34
N VAL A 153 -3.29 -9.34 5.30
CA VAL A 153 -2.86 -8.52 6.43
C VAL A 153 -3.85 -7.38 6.67
N TYR A 154 -4.26 -7.19 7.94
CA TYR A 154 -4.93 -5.98 8.36
C TYR A 154 -3.92 -4.91 8.77
N TYR A 155 -4.22 -3.65 8.46
CA TYR A 155 -3.55 -2.51 9.08
C TYR A 155 -4.56 -1.57 9.74
N ALA A 156 -4.12 -0.92 10.81
CA ALA A 156 -4.98 0.00 11.55
C ALA A 156 -5.35 1.20 10.67
N GLY A 157 -6.64 1.48 10.52
CA GLY A 157 -7.15 2.53 9.66
C GLY A 157 -7.93 3.64 10.39
N LYS A 158 -8.16 3.46 11.70
CA LYS A 158 -8.94 4.38 12.54
C LYS A 158 -8.06 4.93 13.67
N ALA A 159 -7.06 5.75 13.32
CA ALA A 159 -6.11 6.38 14.24
C ALA A 159 -5.64 7.73 13.66
N GLU A 160 -4.68 8.39 14.29
CA GLU A 160 -4.01 9.55 13.69
C GLU A 160 -3.39 9.20 12.34
N GLU A 161 -3.41 10.12 11.38
CA GLU A 161 -2.96 9.89 10.00
C GLU A 161 -1.54 9.32 9.93
N ARG A 162 -0.59 9.85 10.72
CA ARG A 162 0.79 9.33 10.79
C ARG A 162 0.86 7.87 11.24
N VAL A 163 -0.05 7.45 12.13
CA VAL A 163 -0.12 6.07 12.65
C VAL A 163 -0.69 5.16 11.59
N VAL A 164 -1.75 5.59 10.90
CA VAL A 164 -2.35 4.87 9.77
C VAL A 164 -1.34 4.68 8.65
N ALA A 165 -0.64 5.75 8.25
CA ALA A 165 0.38 5.70 7.19
C ALA A 165 1.53 4.73 7.54
N MET A 166 1.98 4.72 8.81
CA MET A 166 3.03 3.80 9.25
C MET A 166 2.51 2.36 9.34
N SER A 167 1.28 2.13 9.82
CA SER A 167 0.64 0.80 9.84
C SER A 167 0.51 0.24 8.41
N ARG A 168 0.12 1.06 7.45
CA ARG A 168 0.09 0.69 6.03
C ARG A 168 1.48 0.31 5.52
N LYS A 169 2.51 1.14 5.78
CA LYS A 169 3.90 0.83 5.43
C LYS A 169 4.38 -0.51 5.97
N MET A 170 3.98 -0.86 7.19
CA MET A 170 4.26 -2.18 7.77
C MET A 170 3.54 -3.29 7.00
N ALA A 171 2.25 -3.12 6.68
CA ALA A 171 1.45 -4.10 5.94
C ALA A 171 2.00 -4.35 4.54
N GLU A 172 2.46 -3.32 3.84
CA GLU A 172 3.09 -3.41 2.52
C GLU A 172 4.37 -4.27 2.49
N GLN A 173 4.96 -4.62 3.64
CA GLN A 173 6.13 -5.48 3.74
C GLN A 173 5.79 -6.97 3.86
N VAL A 174 4.53 -7.31 4.05
CA VAL A 174 4.04 -8.68 4.22
C VAL A 174 3.84 -9.33 2.85
N ASP A 175 4.29 -10.58 2.69
CA ASP A 175 4.18 -11.33 1.43
C ASP A 175 2.85 -12.08 1.36
N VAL A 176 1.76 -11.34 1.17
CA VAL A 176 0.39 -11.82 1.04
C VAL A 176 -0.31 -11.14 -0.14
N PRO A 177 -1.33 -11.75 -0.75
CA PRO A 177 -2.01 -11.15 -1.89
C PRO A 177 -2.87 -9.92 -1.54
N TYR A 178 -3.35 -9.80 -0.30
CA TYR A 178 -4.31 -8.77 0.08
C TYR A 178 -3.94 -8.06 1.37
N MET A 179 -4.24 -6.76 1.45
CA MET A 179 -4.23 -5.99 2.69
C MET A 179 -5.56 -5.27 2.89
N VAL A 180 -5.98 -5.17 4.14
CA VAL A 180 -7.28 -4.63 4.54
C VAL A 180 -7.09 -3.47 5.50
N ARG A 181 -7.66 -2.31 5.19
CA ARG A 181 -7.75 -1.18 6.10
C ARG A 181 -8.85 -1.43 7.12
N SER A 182 -8.49 -1.56 8.40
CA SER A 182 -9.48 -1.69 9.46
C SER A 182 -10.29 -0.40 9.64
N THR A 183 -11.59 -0.55 9.79
CA THR A 183 -12.54 0.57 10.00
C THR A 183 -12.91 0.77 11.47
N VAL A 184 -12.33 -0.01 12.40
CA VAL A 184 -12.59 0.08 13.83
C VAL A 184 -11.37 0.58 14.60
N ALA A 185 -11.60 1.32 15.69
CA ALA A 185 -10.55 1.85 16.55
C ALA A 185 -10.30 1.00 17.80
N THR A 186 -11.24 0.16 18.18
CA THR A 186 -11.26 -0.64 19.42
C THR A 186 -11.68 -2.08 19.14
N GLY A 187 -11.64 -2.91 20.15
CA GLY A 187 -11.98 -4.32 20.07
C GLY A 187 -10.76 -5.20 19.77
N GLY A 188 -10.03 -4.93 18.70
CA GLY A 188 -8.80 -5.65 18.36
C GLY A 188 -7.56 -5.05 19.02
N ALA A 189 -6.57 -5.89 19.32
CA ALA A 189 -5.32 -5.49 19.97
C ALA A 189 -4.54 -4.46 19.13
N TYR A 190 -4.26 -4.75 17.85
CA TYR A 190 -3.53 -3.83 16.97
C TYR A 190 -4.30 -2.54 16.67
N ASN A 191 -5.64 -2.60 16.64
CA ASN A 191 -6.50 -1.42 16.47
C ASN A 191 -6.39 -0.48 17.67
N TYR A 192 -6.49 -1.04 18.88
CA TYR A 192 -6.39 -0.22 20.09
C TYR A 192 -4.96 0.30 20.32
N ALA A 193 -3.94 -0.50 20.00
CA ALA A 193 -2.55 -0.02 19.99
C ALA A 193 -2.41 1.22 19.08
N ALA A 194 -3.00 1.18 17.88
CA ALA A 194 -2.99 2.33 16.96
C ALA A 194 -3.79 3.53 17.50
N HIS A 195 -4.91 3.30 18.17
CA HIS A 195 -5.66 4.35 18.86
C HIS A 195 -4.79 5.05 19.94
N MET A 196 -3.88 4.31 20.60
CA MET A 196 -2.89 4.85 21.54
C MET A 196 -1.67 5.51 20.84
N GLY A 197 -1.63 5.58 19.52
CA GLY A 197 -0.53 6.17 18.76
C GLY A 197 0.59 5.18 18.37
N ILE A 198 0.36 3.88 18.53
CA ILE A 198 1.32 2.80 18.23
C ILE A 198 0.91 2.13 16.90
N PRO A 199 1.64 2.34 15.79
CA PRO A 199 1.32 1.70 14.52
C PRO A 199 1.25 0.18 14.66
N GLY A 200 0.19 -0.43 14.09
CA GLY A 200 -0.08 -1.85 14.26
C GLY A 200 -0.62 -2.52 13.01
N ILE A 201 -0.25 -3.79 12.83
CA ILE A 201 -0.77 -4.70 11.82
C ILE A 201 -1.18 -6.03 12.45
N LEU A 202 -2.08 -6.74 11.75
CA LEU A 202 -2.44 -8.12 12.08
C LEU A 202 -2.27 -8.98 10.82
N ILE A 203 -1.46 -10.05 10.93
CA ILE A 203 -1.17 -10.96 9.81
C ILE A 203 -2.01 -12.22 9.98
N GLU A 204 -2.82 -12.53 8.97
CA GLU A 204 -3.66 -13.74 8.90
C GLU A 204 -3.05 -14.77 7.96
N ARG A 205 -2.72 -15.97 8.47
CA ARG A 205 -2.16 -17.06 7.67
C ARG A 205 -2.43 -18.42 8.32
N GLY A 206 -2.90 -19.39 7.51
CA GLY A 206 -3.35 -20.69 8.00
C GLY A 206 -4.79 -20.67 8.48
N GLY A 207 -5.36 -21.81 8.78
CA GLY A 207 -6.76 -21.92 9.22
C GLY A 207 -7.16 -23.39 9.49
N MET A 208 -8.43 -23.61 9.83
CA MET A 208 -9.00 -24.95 10.11
C MET A 208 -8.28 -25.68 11.25
N GLY A 209 -7.80 -24.96 12.26
CA GLY A 209 -7.02 -25.53 13.35
C GLY A 209 -5.73 -26.25 12.89
N GLY A 210 -5.30 -25.98 11.66
CA GLY A 210 -4.11 -26.57 11.05
C GLY A 210 -2.92 -25.61 11.01
N TRP A 211 -1.74 -26.17 10.71
CA TRP A 211 -0.53 -25.40 10.45
C TRP A 211 0.45 -26.21 9.60
N THR A 212 1.26 -25.51 8.81
CA THR A 212 2.34 -26.11 8.03
C THR A 212 3.65 -25.37 8.28
N MET A 213 4.77 -26.06 8.09
CA MET A 213 6.09 -25.42 8.17
C MET A 213 6.32 -24.34 7.10
N GLU A 214 5.59 -24.42 5.98
CA GLU A 214 5.65 -23.42 4.91
C GLU A 214 4.99 -22.12 5.38
N GLU A 215 3.80 -22.17 5.94
CA GLU A 215 3.08 -21.03 6.50
C GLU A 215 3.87 -20.37 7.64
N VAL A 216 4.45 -21.18 8.54
CA VAL A 216 5.31 -20.70 9.63
C VAL A 216 6.54 -19.96 9.10
N ARG A 217 7.20 -20.51 8.07
CA ARG A 217 8.37 -19.86 7.43
C ARG A 217 7.97 -18.55 6.75
N SER A 218 6.82 -18.52 6.08
CA SER A 218 6.28 -17.34 5.42
C SER A 218 5.96 -16.25 6.44
N THR A 219 5.22 -16.56 7.51
CA THR A 219 4.91 -15.62 8.59
C THR A 219 6.18 -15.05 9.25
N ARG A 220 7.17 -15.90 9.51
CA ARG A 220 8.46 -15.46 10.07
C ARG A 220 9.23 -14.55 9.11
N ARG A 221 9.22 -14.84 7.80
CA ARG A 221 9.79 -13.99 6.75
C ARG A 221 9.10 -12.63 6.71
N ASP A 222 7.78 -12.62 6.78
CA ASP A 222 6.96 -11.41 6.78
C ASP A 222 7.32 -10.50 7.96
N VAL A 223 7.33 -11.05 9.18
CA VAL A 223 7.75 -10.29 10.36
C VAL A 223 9.17 -9.76 10.19
N ARG A 224 10.12 -10.56 9.69
CA ARG A 224 11.48 -10.10 9.45
C ARG A 224 11.53 -8.95 8.44
N ASN A 225 10.77 -9.01 7.36
CA ASN A 225 10.68 -7.94 6.37
C ASN A 225 10.16 -6.64 6.99
N VAL A 226 9.12 -6.72 7.83
CA VAL A 226 8.61 -5.57 8.59
C VAL A 226 9.70 -5.01 9.52
N LEU A 227 10.38 -5.86 10.30
CA LEU A 227 11.47 -5.42 11.20
C LEU A 227 12.63 -4.75 10.43
N CYS A 228 12.99 -5.28 9.26
CA CYS A 228 14.02 -4.66 8.40
C CYS A 228 13.56 -3.30 7.87
N SER A 229 12.30 -3.16 7.45
CA SER A 229 11.75 -1.89 6.94
C SER A 229 11.66 -0.81 8.01
N LEU A 230 11.45 -1.20 9.26
CA LEU A 230 11.44 -0.31 10.43
C LEU A 230 12.85 0.02 10.96
N GLY A 231 13.90 -0.55 10.37
CA GLY A 231 15.28 -0.38 10.83
C GLY A 231 15.59 -1.08 12.16
N ILE A 232 14.68 -1.95 12.64
CA ILE A 232 14.82 -2.71 13.90
C ILE A 232 15.72 -3.94 13.69
N TYR A 233 15.72 -4.53 12.49
CA TYR A 233 16.57 -5.68 12.18
C TYR A 233 17.49 -5.40 11.00
N GLU A 234 18.80 -5.63 11.18
CA GLU A 234 19.81 -5.41 10.14
C GLU A 234 19.82 -6.53 9.12
N GLY A 235 19.72 -6.18 7.85
CA GLY A 235 19.80 -7.10 6.71
C GLY A 235 18.91 -6.64 5.57
N GLN A 236 19.04 -7.33 4.45
CA GLN A 236 18.15 -7.15 3.32
C GLN A 236 16.80 -7.82 3.62
N ARG A 237 15.72 -7.22 3.11
CA ARG A 237 14.41 -7.86 3.08
C ARG A 237 14.46 -9.09 2.18
N ASP A 238 13.75 -10.13 2.57
CA ASP A 238 13.60 -11.31 1.73
C ASP A 238 12.70 -10.98 0.52
N TYR A 239 12.94 -11.67 -0.58
CA TYR A 239 12.10 -11.58 -1.77
C TYR A 239 10.63 -11.89 -1.43
N ARG A 240 9.71 -11.14 -2.03
CA ARG A 240 8.27 -11.33 -1.91
C ARG A 240 7.69 -11.77 -3.25
N ILE A 241 6.73 -12.66 -3.19
CA ILE A 241 5.95 -13.10 -4.35
C ILE A 241 4.81 -12.13 -4.61
N TYR A 242 4.21 -11.61 -3.51
CA TYR A 242 3.05 -10.73 -3.57
C TYR A 242 3.40 -9.30 -3.16
N TYR A 243 2.71 -8.37 -3.79
CA TYR A 243 2.56 -6.99 -3.36
C TYR A 243 1.08 -6.84 -2.98
N PRO A 244 0.74 -6.67 -1.70
CA PRO A 244 -0.65 -6.73 -1.25
C PRO A 244 -1.54 -5.72 -1.98
N LEU A 245 -2.67 -6.21 -2.52
CA LEU A 245 -3.72 -5.36 -3.07
C LEU A 245 -4.63 -4.90 -1.95
N ASP A 246 -5.02 -3.61 -1.97
CA ASP A 246 -5.99 -3.11 -1.01
C ASP A 246 -7.37 -3.75 -1.24
N VAL A 247 -7.98 -4.22 -0.15
CA VAL A 247 -9.36 -4.68 -0.14
C VAL A 247 -10.17 -3.75 0.76
N VAL A 248 -11.22 -3.17 0.20
CA VAL A 248 -12.08 -2.18 0.86
C VAL A 248 -13.53 -2.64 0.85
N ASP A 249 -14.41 -1.86 1.51
CA ASP A 249 -15.84 -2.16 1.57
C ASP A 249 -16.13 -3.60 2.02
N ILE A 250 -15.41 -4.02 3.08
CA ILE A 250 -15.53 -5.39 3.57
C ILE A 250 -16.96 -5.67 4.02
N ARG A 251 -17.51 -6.78 3.55
CA ARG A 251 -18.79 -7.34 3.96
C ARG A 251 -18.53 -8.56 4.84
N TYR A 252 -19.13 -8.54 6.00
CA TYR A 252 -19.16 -9.66 6.95
C TYR A 252 -20.57 -10.18 6.97
N GLN A 253 -20.82 -11.34 6.37
CA GLN A 253 -22.14 -11.97 6.40
C GLN A 253 -22.15 -13.06 7.46
N ALA A 254 -23.17 -13.01 8.31
CA ALA A 254 -23.45 -13.99 9.32
C ALA A 254 -24.68 -14.81 8.91
N ALA A 255 -24.74 -16.07 9.35
CA ALA A 255 -25.88 -16.91 9.10
C ALA A 255 -27.13 -16.42 9.88
N SER A 256 -28.29 -16.46 9.26
CA SER A 256 -29.57 -16.08 9.88
C SER A 256 -30.15 -17.18 10.78
N ALA A 257 -29.64 -18.40 10.66
CA ALA A 257 -30.05 -19.56 11.47
C ALA A 257 -28.91 -20.60 11.53
N THR A 258 -28.87 -21.37 12.59
CA THR A 258 -27.97 -22.54 12.70
C THR A 258 -28.36 -23.61 11.67
N GLY A 259 -27.35 -24.12 10.93
CA GLY A 259 -27.60 -25.14 9.91
C GLY A 259 -26.31 -25.69 9.29
N PHE A 260 -26.46 -26.24 8.08
CA PHE A 260 -25.36 -26.82 7.30
C PHE A 260 -24.95 -25.84 6.21
N TRP A 261 -23.71 -25.35 6.29
CA TRP A 261 -23.11 -24.44 5.30
C TRP A 261 -22.52 -25.20 4.12
N TYR A 262 -22.91 -24.82 2.92
CA TYR A 262 -22.40 -25.35 1.65
C TYR A 262 -21.82 -24.20 0.83
N PRO A 263 -20.51 -23.93 0.95
CA PRO A 263 -19.85 -22.91 0.13
C PRO A 263 -19.74 -23.36 -1.33
N TYR A 264 -19.92 -22.42 -2.27
CA TYR A 264 -19.70 -22.62 -3.71
C TYR A 264 -18.42 -21.95 -4.20
N LYS A 265 -17.79 -21.18 -3.35
CA LYS A 265 -16.56 -20.43 -3.57
C LYS A 265 -15.57 -20.68 -2.44
N MET A 266 -14.30 -20.43 -2.73
CA MET A 266 -13.20 -20.59 -1.76
C MET A 266 -12.57 -19.23 -1.42
N PRO A 267 -11.92 -19.07 -0.25
CA PRO A 267 -11.10 -17.92 0.02
C PRO A 267 -10.04 -17.69 -1.06
N GLY A 268 -9.94 -16.47 -1.54
CA GLY A 268 -9.12 -16.08 -2.69
C GLY A 268 -9.85 -16.06 -4.03
N ASP A 269 -11.04 -16.66 -4.13
CA ASP A 269 -11.85 -16.59 -5.35
C ASP A 269 -12.38 -15.17 -5.58
N MET A 270 -12.33 -14.75 -6.84
CA MET A 270 -12.98 -13.54 -7.30
C MET A 270 -14.48 -13.76 -7.43
N ILE A 271 -15.27 -12.78 -7.03
CA ILE A 271 -16.72 -12.80 -7.02
C ILE A 271 -17.30 -11.58 -7.72
N GLN A 272 -18.53 -11.72 -8.22
CA GLN A 272 -19.32 -10.64 -8.82
C GLN A 272 -20.56 -10.33 -7.97
N GLY A 273 -20.98 -9.08 -7.93
CA GLY A 273 -22.20 -8.67 -7.24
C GLY A 273 -23.42 -9.46 -7.71
N GLY A 274 -24.20 -10.00 -6.76
CA GLY A 274 -25.34 -10.88 -7.01
C GLY A 274 -24.99 -12.37 -7.16
N GLU A 275 -23.71 -12.74 -7.30
CA GLU A 275 -23.29 -14.14 -7.39
C GLU A 275 -23.61 -14.93 -6.10
N VAL A 276 -24.04 -16.18 -6.24
CA VAL A 276 -24.32 -17.08 -5.09
C VAL A 276 -22.99 -17.59 -4.55
N LEU A 277 -22.70 -17.29 -3.28
CA LEU A 277 -21.48 -17.69 -2.59
C LEU A 277 -21.63 -19.04 -1.89
N GLY A 278 -22.86 -19.38 -1.48
CA GLY A 278 -23.18 -20.63 -0.81
C GLY A 278 -24.64 -20.66 -0.32
N THR A 279 -24.98 -21.76 0.35
CA THR A 279 -26.32 -21.95 0.95
C THR A 279 -26.22 -22.56 2.34
N VAL A 280 -27.16 -22.18 3.21
CA VAL A 280 -27.40 -22.85 4.49
C VAL A 280 -28.62 -23.74 4.34
N LYS A 281 -28.55 -24.97 4.88
CA LYS A 281 -29.67 -25.92 4.90
C LYS A 281 -30.02 -26.31 6.33
N ASP A 282 -31.29 -26.62 6.54
CA ASP A 282 -31.79 -27.22 7.78
C ASP A 282 -31.45 -28.71 7.90
N TYR A 283 -31.92 -29.33 9.00
CA TYR A 283 -31.71 -30.77 9.26
C TYR A 283 -32.49 -31.68 8.32
N GLU A 284 -33.51 -31.17 7.63
CA GLU A 284 -34.32 -31.85 6.62
C GLU A 284 -33.71 -31.72 5.21
N GLY A 285 -32.65 -30.89 5.06
CA GLY A 285 -31.97 -30.63 3.80
C GLY A 285 -32.59 -29.52 2.96
N ASN A 286 -33.56 -28.77 3.49
CA ASN A 286 -34.14 -27.63 2.80
C ASN A 286 -33.21 -26.44 2.87
N VAL A 287 -33.12 -25.67 1.79
CA VAL A 287 -32.34 -24.42 1.78
C VAL A 287 -33.09 -23.37 2.58
N THR A 288 -32.50 -22.91 3.68
CA THR A 288 -33.03 -21.86 4.55
C THR A 288 -32.47 -20.50 4.20
N GLU A 289 -31.25 -20.47 3.67
CA GLU A 289 -30.58 -19.21 3.29
C GLU A 289 -29.75 -19.39 2.02
N VAL A 290 -29.72 -18.34 1.17
CA VAL A 290 -28.86 -18.24 0.00
C VAL A 290 -27.98 -17.02 0.17
N CYS A 291 -26.70 -17.25 0.47
CA CYS A 291 -25.69 -16.21 0.59
C CYS A 291 -25.32 -15.66 -0.79
N ARG A 292 -25.43 -14.35 -1.00
CA ARG A 292 -25.05 -13.68 -2.26
C ARG A 292 -24.06 -12.56 -2.01
N ALA A 293 -23.13 -12.38 -2.95
CA ALA A 293 -22.22 -11.27 -2.97
C ALA A 293 -22.97 -9.93 -3.13
N GLU A 294 -22.72 -8.97 -2.27
CA GLU A 294 -23.28 -7.62 -2.35
C GLU A 294 -22.47 -6.71 -3.31
N CYS A 295 -21.23 -7.08 -3.61
CA CYS A 295 -20.34 -6.33 -4.51
C CYS A 295 -19.37 -7.27 -5.23
N ASP A 296 -18.73 -6.77 -6.26
CA ASP A 296 -17.56 -7.43 -6.86
C ASP A 296 -16.40 -7.42 -5.88
N GLY A 297 -15.56 -8.47 -5.88
CA GLY A 297 -14.42 -8.50 -4.96
C GLY A 297 -13.74 -9.84 -4.84
N VAL A 298 -13.13 -10.09 -3.67
CA VAL A 298 -12.45 -11.33 -3.32
C VAL A 298 -12.92 -11.83 -1.97
N ILE A 299 -13.06 -13.13 -1.82
CA ILE A 299 -13.35 -13.77 -0.54
C ILE A 299 -12.07 -13.81 0.29
N LEU A 300 -12.09 -13.23 1.49
CA LEU A 300 -10.97 -13.23 2.42
C LEU A 300 -10.98 -14.48 3.30
N TYR A 301 -12.11 -14.79 3.89
CA TYR A 301 -12.31 -15.98 4.69
C TYR A 301 -13.77 -16.45 4.69
N GLN A 302 -13.98 -17.67 5.12
CA GLN A 302 -15.31 -18.27 5.35
C GLN A 302 -15.24 -19.40 6.36
N THR A 303 -16.40 -19.77 6.92
CA THR A 303 -16.53 -21.02 7.66
C THR A 303 -16.18 -22.20 6.75
N GLY A 304 -15.16 -22.96 7.12
CA GLY A 304 -14.72 -24.17 6.43
C GLY A 304 -15.34 -25.45 6.99
N SER A 305 -16.02 -25.37 8.16
CA SER A 305 -16.77 -26.50 8.72
C SER A 305 -18.15 -26.61 8.07
N LEU A 306 -18.73 -27.81 8.18
CA LEU A 306 -20.11 -28.03 7.70
C LEU A 306 -21.14 -27.29 8.55
N GLN A 307 -20.86 -27.15 9.85
CA GLN A 307 -21.74 -26.46 10.79
C GLN A 307 -21.56 -24.95 10.69
N GLU A 308 -22.69 -24.24 10.62
CA GLU A 308 -22.76 -22.79 10.81
C GLU A 308 -23.75 -22.48 11.94
N LEU A 309 -23.41 -21.50 12.76
CA LEU A 309 -24.25 -21.07 13.88
C LEU A 309 -24.99 -19.80 13.52
N GLU A 310 -26.20 -19.65 14.04
CA GLU A 310 -26.95 -18.40 13.97
C GLU A 310 -26.09 -17.24 14.51
N ASN A 311 -26.01 -16.15 13.73
CA ASN A 311 -25.13 -15.00 13.96
C ASN A 311 -23.63 -15.34 13.95
N GLY A 312 -23.22 -16.53 13.54
CA GLY A 312 -21.84 -16.92 13.31
C GLY A 312 -21.24 -16.23 12.07
N PRO A 313 -19.93 -15.94 12.04
CA PRO A 313 -19.26 -15.24 10.93
C PRO A 313 -19.06 -16.17 9.74
N MET A 314 -20.07 -16.30 8.88
CA MET A 314 -20.14 -17.26 7.79
C MET A 314 -19.11 -16.98 6.67
N ILE A 315 -19.00 -15.74 6.22
CA ILE A 315 -18.12 -15.35 5.11
C ILE A 315 -17.77 -13.87 5.16
N ALA A 316 -16.52 -13.54 4.81
CA ALA A 316 -16.06 -12.17 4.60
C ALA A 316 -15.42 -12.00 3.23
N TYR A 317 -15.77 -10.92 2.54
CA TYR A 317 -15.25 -10.54 1.24
C TYR A 317 -15.24 -9.04 1.07
N GLY A 318 -14.50 -8.54 0.09
CA GLY A 318 -14.47 -7.11 -0.18
C GLY A 318 -13.96 -6.78 -1.57
N ARG A 319 -14.16 -5.51 -1.95
CA ARG A 319 -13.77 -4.99 -3.26
C ARG A 319 -12.25 -4.80 -3.32
N ILE A 320 -11.60 -5.36 -4.34
CA ILE A 320 -10.18 -5.10 -4.59
C ILE A 320 -10.04 -3.72 -5.23
N VAL A 321 -9.19 -2.90 -4.62
CA VAL A 321 -8.73 -1.65 -5.23
C VAL A 321 -7.26 -1.82 -5.58
N ARG A 322 -6.95 -1.67 -6.87
CA ARG A 322 -5.57 -1.59 -7.32
C ARG A 322 -5.06 -0.20 -6.95
N ASN A 323 -4.21 -0.11 -5.93
CA ASN A 323 -3.64 1.12 -5.38
C ASN A 323 -4.67 2.01 -4.64
N PHE A 324 -4.96 1.68 -3.38
CA PHE A 324 -5.68 2.59 -2.49
C PHE A 324 -4.71 3.70 -2.01
N ASP A 325 -4.50 4.67 -2.86
CA ASP A 325 -4.10 6.01 -2.47
C ASP A 325 -5.29 6.93 -2.74
N ASP A 326 -5.96 7.41 -1.69
CA ASP A 326 -7.09 8.35 -1.81
C ASP A 326 -6.70 9.54 -2.72
N ARG A 327 -5.40 9.87 -2.74
CA ARG A 327 -4.86 10.92 -3.61
C ARG A 327 -4.92 10.53 -5.08
N LYS A 328 -4.62 9.27 -5.45
CA LYS A 328 -4.71 8.81 -6.85
C LYS A 328 -6.14 8.81 -7.36
N GLU A 329 -7.10 8.37 -6.55
CA GLU A 329 -8.52 8.44 -6.89
C GLU A 329 -8.94 9.89 -7.13
N ARG A 330 -8.62 10.78 -6.19
CA ARG A 330 -8.89 12.23 -6.31
C ARG A 330 -8.21 12.85 -7.54
N ILE A 331 -6.97 12.47 -7.82
CA ILE A 331 -6.22 12.92 -9.01
C ILE A 331 -6.92 12.44 -10.28
N THR A 332 -7.31 11.17 -10.34
CA THR A 332 -8.00 10.57 -11.50
C THR A 332 -9.33 11.25 -11.74
N GLU A 333 -10.14 11.47 -10.70
CA GLU A 333 -11.41 12.20 -10.80
C GLU A 333 -11.22 13.64 -11.28
N TYR A 334 -10.20 14.34 -10.75
CA TYR A 334 -9.88 15.69 -11.19
C TYR A 334 -9.54 15.72 -12.69
N TRP A 335 -8.67 14.84 -13.16
CA TRP A 335 -8.28 14.77 -14.57
C TRP A 335 -9.39 14.25 -15.47
N ALA A 336 -10.29 13.38 -14.98
CA ALA A 336 -11.49 12.98 -15.71
C ALA A 336 -12.41 14.18 -15.98
N LYS A 337 -12.67 15.02 -14.98
CA LYS A 337 -13.44 16.28 -15.13
C LYS A 337 -12.77 17.24 -16.11
N ARG A 338 -11.42 17.24 -16.18
CA ARG A 338 -10.61 18.11 -17.06
C ARG A 338 -10.43 17.56 -18.49
N SER A 339 -10.75 16.31 -18.72
CA SER A 339 -10.32 15.55 -19.91
C SER A 339 -10.75 16.20 -21.24
N GLU A 340 -11.99 16.69 -21.35
CA GLU A 340 -12.50 17.31 -22.58
C GLU A 340 -11.81 18.66 -22.86
N SER A 341 -11.73 19.55 -21.87
CA SER A 341 -11.07 20.85 -22.01
C SER A 341 -9.56 20.71 -22.29
N PHE A 342 -8.94 19.70 -21.69
CA PHE A 342 -7.53 19.39 -21.90
C PHE A 342 -7.28 18.83 -23.30
N MET A 343 -8.15 17.95 -23.81
CA MET A 343 -8.09 17.45 -25.18
C MET A 343 -8.15 18.59 -26.19
N GLU A 344 -9.10 19.52 -26.04
CA GLU A 344 -9.25 20.66 -26.94
C GLU A 344 -8.01 21.57 -26.94
N GLN A 345 -7.42 21.78 -25.77
CA GLN A 345 -6.16 22.51 -25.67
C GLN A 345 -5.02 21.80 -26.41
N ARG A 346 -4.88 20.46 -26.25
CA ARG A 346 -3.85 19.68 -26.96
C ARG A 346 -4.08 19.65 -28.46
N ARG A 347 -5.34 19.60 -28.92
CA ARG A 347 -5.71 19.68 -30.35
C ARG A 347 -5.20 21.00 -30.98
N ARG A 348 -5.37 22.12 -30.29
CA ARG A 348 -4.86 23.42 -30.74
C ARG A 348 -3.33 23.49 -30.66
N GLU A 349 -2.73 22.96 -29.61
CA GLU A 349 -1.27 22.93 -29.44
C GLU A 349 -0.58 22.13 -30.55
N LEU A 350 -1.15 21.00 -30.99
CA LEU A 350 -0.65 20.17 -32.11
C LEU A 350 -0.60 20.91 -33.44
N LYS A 351 -1.43 21.94 -33.61
CA LYS A 351 -1.51 22.78 -34.82
C LYS A 351 -0.75 24.09 -34.69
N SER A 352 -0.17 24.36 -33.54
CA SER A 352 0.57 25.59 -33.25
C SER A 352 2.08 25.44 -33.50
N PRO A 353 2.85 26.54 -33.60
CA PRO A 353 4.30 26.49 -33.69
C PRO A 353 4.98 25.82 -32.48
N LEU A 354 4.26 25.64 -31.35
CA LEU A 354 4.77 24.93 -30.18
C LEU A 354 5.11 23.47 -30.51
N ALA A 355 4.31 22.81 -31.33
CA ALA A 355 4.55 21.42 -31.74
C ALA A 355 5.96 21.24 -32.33
N ASP A 356 6.35 22.14 -33.25
CA ASP A 356 7.69 22.12 -33.86
C ASP A 356 8.80 22.48 -32.88
N ARG A 357 8.53 23.36 -31.92
CA ARG A 357 9.50 23.70 -30.87
C ARG A 357 9.76 22.49 -29.97
N TRP A 358 8.70 21.81 -29.53
CA TRP A 358 8.82 20.57 -28.77
C TRP A 358 9.56 19.48 -29.53
N LEU A 359 9.23 19.25 -30.80
CA LEU A 359 9.93 18.26 -31.62
C LEU A 359 11.42 18.55 -31.74
N ARG A 360 11.82 19.81 -31.89
CA ARG A 360 13.24 20.18 -31.92
C ARG A 360 13.95 19.93 -30.58
N GLU A 361 13.32 20.27 -29.47
CA GLU A 361 13.95 20.07 -28.14
C GLU A 361 14.06 18.59 -27.78
N ILE A 362 13.03 17.79 -28.04
CA ILE A 362 13.05 16.34 -27.85
C ILE A 362 14.06 15.68 -28.78
N GLY A 363 14.01 16.01 -30.08
CA GLY A 363 14.89 15.42 -31.11
C GLY A 363 16.38 15.61 -30.85
N ARG A 364 16.79 16.67 -30.14
CA ARG A 364 18.19 16.86 -29.72
C ARG A 364 18.68 15.84 -28.71
N LYS A 365 17.78 15.12 -28.06
CA LYS A 365 18.08 14.18 -26.98
C LYS A 365 17.78 12.73 -27.35
N LEU A 366 17.01 12.52 -28.41
CA LEU A 366 16.74 11.15 -28.90
C LEU A 366 18.01 10.56 -29.55
N PRO A 367 18.19 9.23 -29.44
CA PRO A 367 19.22 8.52 -30.21
C PRO A 367 19.02 8.71 -31.73
N ASP A 368 20.12 8.87 -32.46
CA ASP A 368 20.10 9.03 -33.92
C ASP A 368 19.79 7.69 -34.62
N ARG A 369 18.57 7.20 -34.41
CA ARG A 369 18.04 6.01 -35.11
C ARG A 369 16.54 6.09 -35.27
N LYS A 370 16.03 5.43 -36.31
CA LYS A 370 14.60 5.30 -36.58
C LYS A 370 13.96 4.16 -35.79
N ASN A 371 12.65 4.17 -35.70
CA ASN A 371 11.85 3.12 -35.07
C ASN A 371 12.23 2.84 -33.60
N LEU A 372 12.49 3.89 -32.82
CA LEU A 372 12.64 3.77 -31.38
C LEU A 372 11.33 3.28 -30.76
N LYS A 373 11.41 2.39 -29.78
CA LYS A 373 10.30 2.06 -28.89
C LYS A 373 10.26 3.07 -27.75
N ILE A 374 9.25 3.93 -27.77
CA ILE A 374 9.11 5.04 -26.83
C ILE A 374 7.89 4.85 -25.95
N LEU A 375 8.07 5.01 -24.64
CA LEU A 375 6.99 5.05 -23.67
C LEU A 375 6.77 6.50 -23.22
N ASP A 376 5.56 7.03 -23.48
CA ASP A 376 5.09 8.34 -23.00
C ASP A 376 4.24 8.12 -21.75
N VAL A 377 4.82 8.38 -20.57
CA VAL A 377 4.18 8.13 -19.26
C VAL A 377 3.41 9.37 -18.83
N GLY A 378 2.12 9.18 -18.46
CA GLY A 378 1.22 10.29 -18.18
C GLY A 378 0.92 11.09 -19.45
N CYS A 379 0.62 10.39 -20.54
CA CYS A 379 0.49 10.98 -21.89
C CYS A 379 -0.68 11.96 -22.02
N GLY A 380 -1.62 11.99 -21.05
CA GLY A 380 -2.84 12.78 -21.13
C GLY A 380 -3.59 12.49 -22.42
N SER A 381 -3.92 13.53 -23.19
CA SER A 381 -4.55 13.38 -24.50
C SER A 381 -3.56 13.06 -25.66
N GLY A 382 -2.34 12.58 -25.35
CA GLY A 382 -1.41 12.00 -26.32
C GLY A 382 -0.53 13.00 -27.10
N PHE A 383 -0.30 14.20 -26.61
CA PHE A 383 0.44 15.23 -27.34
C PHE A 383 1.85 14.78 -27.76
N PHE A 384 2.70 14.33 -26.81
CA PHE A 384 4.03 13.84 -27.11
C PHE A 384 3.99 12.53 -27.90
N SER A 385 3.08 11.62 -27.55
CA SER A 385 2.89 10.38 -28.30
C SER A 385 2.65 10.63 -29.79
N ILE A 386 1.75 11.57 -30.13
CA ILE A 386 1.42 11.93 -31.51
C ILE A 386 2.61 12.57 -32.23
N LEU A 387 3.31 13.50 -31.58
CA LEU A 387 4.49 14.16 -32.15
C LEU A 387 5.60 13.16 -32.49
N LEU A 388 5.86 12.21 -31.59
CA LEU A 388 6.92 11.21 -31.77
C LEU A 388 6.52 10.16 -32.82
N ALA A 389 5.25 9.79 -32.91
CA ALA A 389 4.74 8.91 -33.97
C ALA A 389 4.84 9.54 -35.37
N ARG A 390 4.67 10.89 -35.49
CA ARG A 390 4.91 11.63 -36.76
C ARG A 390 6.36 11.52 -37.23
N LEU A 391 7.32 11.32 -36.32
CA LEU A 391 8.74 11.06 -36.64
C LEU A 391 9.01 9.60 -37.04
N GLY A 392 8.00 8.71 -37.00
CA GLY A 392 8.11 7.30 -37.37
C GLY A 392 8.62 6.40 -36.25
N HIS A 393 8.46 6.81 -34.98
CA HIS A 393 8.77 5.96 -33.83
C HIS A 393 7.56 5.08 -33.44
N GLU A 394 7.84 3.94 -32.79
CA GLU A 394 6.82 3.07 -32.17
C GLU A 394 6.49 3.60 -30.77
N VAL A 395 5.31 4.23 -30.63
CA VAL A 395 4.97 4.94 -29.38
C VAL A 395 3.85 4.25 -28.63
N THR A 396 4.08 4.01 -27.35
CA THR A 396 3.06 3.61 -26.37
C THR A 396 2.87 4.76 -25.37
N GLY A 397 1.64 5.26 -25.26
CA GLY A 397 1.24 6.24 -24.24
C GLY A 397 0.46 5.56 -23.12
N THR A 398 0.74 5.96 -21.87
CA THR A 398 0.00 5.48 -20.69
C THR A 398 -0.51 6.67 -19.88
N ASP A 399 -1.71 6.53 -19.31
CA ASP A 399 -2.29 7.49 -18.38
C ASP A 399 -3.21 6.74 -17.40
N LEU A 400 -3.30 7.19 -16.16
CA LEU A 400 -4.14 6.57 -15.15
C LEU A 400 -5.63 6.83 -15.40
N THR A 401 -5.96 7.96 -16.08
CA THR A 401 -7.32 8.44 -16.33
C THR A 401 -7.89 7.82 -17.61
N PRO A 402 -8.95 6.97 -17.54
CA PRO A 402 -9.54 6.33 -18.74
C PRO A 402 -10.00 7.33 -19.81
N GLU A 403 -10.57 8.46 -19.41
CA GLU A 403 -11.06 9.51 -20.30
C GLU A 403 -9.91 10.15 -21.10
N MET A 404 -8.73 10.31 -20.48
CA MET A 404 -7.53 10.79 -21.19
C MET A 404 -7.11 9.80 -22.27
N ILE A 405 -7.16 8.51 -22.00
CA ILE A 405 -6.85 7.46 -22.99
C ILE A 405 -7.87 7.40 -24.13
N VAL A 406 -9.14 7.63 -23.85
CA VAL A 406 -10.16 7.76 -24.92
C VAL A 406 -9.83 8.95 -25.83
N ASN A 407 -9.52 10.09 -25.24
CA ASN A 407 -9.17 11.32 -25.94
C ASN A 407 -7.88 11.19 -26.75
N SER A 408 -6.84 10.53 -26.21
CA SER A 408 -5.58 10.30 -26.91
C SER A 408 -5.77 9.44 -28.17
N LYS A 409 -6.59 8.38 -28.07
CA LYS A 409 -6.98 7.55 -29.24
C LYS A 409 -7.73 8.34 -30.30
N GLN A 410 -8.60 9.25 -29.88
CA GLN A 410 -9.33 10.13 -30.80
C GLN A 410 -8.38 11.10 -31.52
N LEU A 411 -7.53 11.84 -30.78
CA LEU A 411 -6.58 12.78 -31.38
C LEU A 411 -5.58 12.10 -32.32
N ALA A 412 -5.07 10.90 -31.96
CA ALA A 412 -4.18 10.16 -32.84
C ALA A 412 -4.84 9.78 -34.17
N ARG A 413 -6.15 9.43 -34.16
CA ARG A 413 -6.93 9.18 -35.40
C ARG A 413 -7.10 10.46 -36.20
N GLU A 414 -7.44 11.59 -35.57
CA GLU A 414 -7.56 12.89 -36.24
C GLU A 414 -6.26 13.32 -36.91
N GLU A 415 -5.11 13.00 -36.28
CA GLU A 415 -3.78 13.32 -36.79
C GLU A 415 -3.17 12.23 -37.73
N ASN A 416 -3.94 11.17 -38.03
CA ASN A 416 -3.53 10.05 -38.88
C ASN A 416 -2.22 9.37 -38.47
N VAL A 417 -1.98 9.21 -37.16
CA VAL A 417 -0.82 8.51 -36.62
C VAL A 417 -1.24 7.26 -35.85
N SER A 418 -0.34 6.27 -35.79
CA SER A 418 -0.56 5.04 -35.05
C SER A 418 0.22 5.08 -33.73
N CYS A 419 -0.50 5.07 -32.62
CA CYS A 419 0.04 4.95 -31.26
C CYS A 419 -0.76 3.90 -30.49
N ARG A 420 -0.11 3.22 -29.55
CA ARG A 420 -0.77 2.35 -28.60
C ARG A 420 -1.05 3.17 -27.32
N PHE A 421 -2.31 3.14 -26.84
CA PHE A 421 -2.69 3.85 -25.62
C PHE A 421 -3.35 2.92 -24.61
N LEU A 422 -2.88 2.95 -23.35
CA LEU A 422 -3.28 2.06 -22.28
C LEU A 422 -3.60 2.84 -21.00
N VAL A 423 -4.66 2.43 -20.31
CA VAL A 423 -4.89 2.89 -18.93
C VAL A 423 -3.89 2.17 -18.03
N MET A 424 -3.00 2.93 -17.36
CA MET A 424 -1.93 2.34 -16.57
C MET A 424 -1.37 3.35 -15.57
N ASP A 425 -0.98 2.86 -14.39
CA ASP A 425 -0.36 3.65 -13.34
C ASP A 425 1.13 3.91 -13.65
N ALA A 426 1.55 5.17 -13.60
CA ALA A 426 2.93 5.58 -13.82
C ALA A 426 3.91 5.03 -12.76
N GLU A 427 3.40 4.72 -11.57
CA GLU A 427 4.17 4.17 -10.44
C GLU A 427 4.18 2.62 -10.45
N LYS A 428 3.45 1.99 -11.40
CA LYS A 428 3.38 0.54 -11.55
C LYS A 428 3.09 0.17 -13.01
N LEU A 429 4.14 0.04 -13.80
CA LEU A 429 4.03 -0.26 -15.22
C LEU A 429 3.91 -1.78 -15.46
N GLU A 430 2.89 -2.19 -16.24
CA GLU A 430 2.64 -3.58 -16.61
C GLU A 430 3.42 -3.98 -17.90
N PHE A 431 4.68 -3.53 -18.00
CA PHE A 431 5.59 -3.91 -19.07
C PHE A 431 6.73 -4.75 -18.53
N GLU A 432 7.31 -5.59 -19.39
CA GLU A 432 8.52 -6.35 -19.06
C GLU A 432 9.72 -5.41 -18.90
N ASP A 433 10.72 -5.85 -18.14
CA ASP A 433 11.96 -5.14 -17.99
C ASP A 433 12.64 -4.92 -19.35
N ASN A 434 13.36 -3.81 -19.50
CA ASN A 434 14.15 -3.52 -20.71
C ASN A 434 13.33 -3.51 -22.01
N SER A 435 12.09 -3.01 -21.97
CA SER A 435 11.16 -3.00 -23.11
C SER A 435 11.32 -1.79 -24.03
N PHE A 436 11.75 -0.63 -23.51
CA PHE A 436 11.73 0.64 -24.22
C PHE A 436 13.14 1.23 -24.40
N ASP A 437 13.36 1.89 -25.54
CA ASP A 437 14.57 2.63 -25.85
C ASP A 437 14.58 4.01 -25.17
N VAL A 438 13.38 4.60 -25.02
CA VAL A 438 13.16 5.91 -24.40
C VAL A 438 11.91 5.88 -23.53
N VAL A 439 12.00 6.44 -22.34
CA VAL A 439 10.85 6.83 -21.51
C VAL A 439 10.79 8.35 -21.47
N ILE A 440 9.64 8.92 -21.83
CA ILE A 440 9.41 10.34 -21.84
C ILE A 440 8.18 10.70 -20.98
N SER A 441 8.24 11.85 -20.32
CA SER A 441 7.11 12.37 -19.55
C SER A 441 7.07 13.90 -19.62
N ARG A 442 5.85 14.46 -19.55
CA ARG A 442 5.64 15.92 -19.52
C ARG A 442 4.61 16.32 -18.48
N ASN A 443 5.00 17.13 -17.51
CA ASN A 443 4.13 17.68 -16.48
C ASN A 443 3.35 16.59 -15.72
N LEU A 444 4.01 15.49 -15.39
CA LEU A 444 3.40 14.36 -14.69
C LEU A 444 3.88 14.25 -13.24
N THR A 445 5.20 14.29 -13.01
CA THR A 445 5.76 13.92 -11.71
C THR A 445 5.29 14.81 -10.56
N TRP A 446 4.86 16.04 -10.85
CA TRP A 446 4.25 16.92 -9.85
C TRP A 446 2.87 16.45 -9.37
N THR A 447 2.21 15.53 -10.09
CA THR A 447 0.89 14.96 -9.74
C THR A 447 0.98 13.58 -9.13
N LEU A 448 2.18 13.00 -9.01
CA LEU A 448 2.35 11.65 -8.51
C LEU A 448 2.52 11.62 -6.99
N PRO A 449 1.78 10.77 -6.29
CA PRO A 449 1.95 10.53 -4.85
C PRO A 449 3.33 9.96 -4.48
N HIS A 450 3.92 9.10 -5.34
CA HIS A 450 5.17 8.37 -5.07
C HIS A 450 6.13 8.46 -6.27
N VAL A 451 6.71 9.63 -6.48
CA VAL A 451 7.58 9.90 -7.64
C VAL A 451 8.81 9.00 -7.68
N LYS A 452 9.31 8.58 -6.51
CA LYS A 452 10.46 7.68 -6.42
C LYS A 452 10.13 6.32 -7.04
N GLU A 453 9.00 5.75 -6.68
CA GLU A 453 8.49 4.48 -7.23
C GLU A 453 8.26 4.59 -8.74
N ALA A 454 7.76 5.74 -9.21
CA ALA A 454 7.61 5.99 -10.64
C ALA A 454 8.97 5.96 -11.35
N TYR A 455 10.00 6.60 -10.81
CA TYR A 455 11.34 6.59 -11.40
C TYR A 455 11.97 5.18 -11.38
N GLU A 456 11.73 4.38 -10.33
CA GLU A 456 12.15 2.97 -10.27
C GLU A 456 11.51 2.16 -11.41
N GLU A 457 10.20 2.30 -11.63
CA GLU A 457 9.47 1.64 -12.70
C GLU A 457 9.92 2.10 -14.10
N TRP A 458 10.14 3.40 -14.27
CA TRP A 458 10.62 3.94 -15.55
C TRP A 458 12.04 3.44 -15.86
N GLY A 459 12.91 3.36 -14.85
CA GLY A 459 14.22 2.73 -14.97
C GLY A 459 14.12 1.24 -15.28
N ARG A 460 13.22 0.50 -14.65
CA ARG A 460 13.03 -0.93 -14.88
C ARG A 460 12.67 -1.24 -16.34
N VAL A 461 11.71 -0.50 -16.89
CA VAL A 461 11.22 -0.73 -18.27
C VAL A 461 12.15 -0.19 -19.35
N LEU A 462 13.08 0.71 -19.02
CA LEU A 462 14.13 1.17 -19.93
C LEU A 462 15.16 0.06 -20.19
N LYS A 463 15.60 -0.08 -21.43
CA LYS A 463 16.74 -0.92 -21.82
C LYS A 463 18.03 -0.36 -21.25
N GLU A 464 19.07 -1.21 -21.14
CA GLU A 464 20.44 -0.75 -20.90
C GLU A 464 20.85 0.27 -21.99
N GLY A 465 21.43 1.38 -21.57
CA GLY A 465 21.72 2.51 -22.46
C GLY A 465 20.50 3.31 -22.93
N GLY A 466 19.29 2.96 -22.46
CA GLY A 466 18.05 3.68 -22.76
C GLY A 466 18.00 5.05 -22.08
N ILE A 467 17.19 5.95 -22.62
CA ILE A 467 17.13 7.37 -22.23
C ILE A 467 15.82 7.69 -21.53
N LEU A 468 15.92 8.31 -20.35
CA LEU A 468 14.83 8.98 -19.66
C LEU A 468 14.80 10.46 -20.02
N LEU A 469 13.64 10.99 -20.43
CA LEU A 469 13.39 12.41 -20.64
C LEU A 469 12.19 12.85 -19.78
N ASN A 470 12.44 13.64 -18.74
CA ASN A 470 11.38 14.21 -17.91
C ASN A 470 11.32 15.73 -18.06
N PHE A 471 10.18 16.24 -18.53
CA PHE A 471 9.89 17.67 -18.65
C PHE A 471 8.86 18.05 -17.57
N ASP A 472 9.29 18.76 -16.54
CA ASP A 472 8.42 19.14 -15.42
C ASP A 472 8.82 20.49 -14.83
N ALA A 473 8.15 20.94 -13.77
CA ALA A 473 8.45 22.19 -13.10
C ALA A 473 8.40 22.06 -11.58
N ASN A 474 8.96 23.03 -10.88
CA ASN A 474 8.82 23.12 -9.42
C ASN A 474 7.46 23.76 -9.05
N TYR A 475 6.38 23.04 -9.35
CA TYR A 475 5.02 23.51 -9.10
C TYR A 475 4.70 23.72 -7.62
N GLY A 476 5.42 23.06 -6.71
CA GLY A 476 5.30 23.29 -5.27
C GLY A 476 5.55 24.74 -4.85
N ALA A 477 6.39 25.45 -5.61
CA ALA A 477 6.70 26.88 -5.39
C ALA A 477 5.68 27.83 -6.03
N SER A 478 4.69 27.33 -6.80
CA SER A 478 3.70 28.12 -7.53
C SER A 478 2.33 28.02 -6.86
N ASN A 479 1.48 29.02 -7.08
CA ASN A 479 0.07 29.00 -6.67
C ASN A 479 -0.82 28.94 -7.92
N PHE A 480 -1.48 27.82 -8.18
CA PHE A 480 -2.35 27.64 -9.34
C PHE A 480 -3.63 28.48 -9.28
N ALA A 481 -4.08 28.85 -8.09
CA ALA A 481 -5.24 29.71 -7.92
C ALA A 481 -4.97 31.18 -8.30
N ASP A 482 -3.69 31.58 -8.43
CA ASP A 482 -3.31 32.94 -8.89
C ASP A 482 -3.15 32.96 -10.41
N THR A 483 -4.15 33.48 -11.08
CA THR A 483 -4.19 33.62 -12.55
C THR A 483 -3.83 35.03 -13.03
N SER A 484 -3.39 35.91 -12.15
CA SER A 484 -3.18 37.34 -12.43
C SER A 484 -2.12 37.60 -13.51
N GLU A 485 -1.12 36.74 -13.65
CA GLU A 485 -0.05 36.84 -14.64
C GLU A 485 -0.34 36.13 -15.96
N LEU A 486 -1.48 35.42 -16.06
CA LEU A 486 -1.83 34.63 -17.24
C LEU A 486 -2.43 35.50 -18.35
N PRO A 487 -2.14 35.21 -19.63
CA PRO A 487 -2.80 35.88 -20.76
C PRO A 487 -4.32 35.72 -20.70
N GLY A 488 -5.07 36.74 -21.14
CA GLY A 488 -6.54 36.75 -21.04
C GLY A 488 -7.24 35.61 -21.81
N ASN A 489 -6.57 34.98 -22.78
CA ASN A 489 -7.04 33.80 -23.51
C ASN A 489 -6.54 32.46 -22.95
N HIS A 490 -5.86 32.48 -21.80
CA HIS A 490 -5.30 31.26 -21.21
C HIS A 490 -6.39 30.29 -20.74
N ALA A 491 -6.16 29.01 -20.93
CA ALA A 491 -7.14 27.95 -20.62
C ALA A 491 -7.57 27.93 -19.14
N HIS A 492 -6.74 28.39 -18.21
CA HIS A 492 -7.08 28.42 -16.78
C HIS A 492 -8.22 29.41 -16.47
N HIS A 493 -8.40 30.47 -17.24
CA HIS A 493 -9.53 31.39 -17.04
C HIS A 493 -10.89 30.75 -17.33
N THR A 494 -10.94 29.65 -18.08
CA THR A 494 -12.18 28.92 -18.41
C THR A 494 -12.54 27.80 -17.45
N LEU A 495 -11.66 27.49 -16.46
CA LEU A 495 -11.84 26.32 -15.60
C LEU A 495 -12.74 26.58 -14.38
N GLY A 496 -12.92 27.84 -13.99
CA GLY A 496 -13.62 28.22 -12.76
C GLY A 496 -12.79 28.02 -11.48
N ASP A 497 -13.12 28.81 -10.48
CA ASP A 497 -12.34 28.91 -9.23
C ASP A 497 -12.31 27.59 -8.44
N GLU A 498 -13.41 26.83 -8.43
CA GLU A 498 -13.50 25.55 -7.72
C GLU A 498 -12.50 24.51 -8.26
N MET A 499 -12.38 24.40 -9.58
CA MET A 499 -11.44 23.47 -10.23
C MET A 499 -9.98 23.87 -9.97
N MET A 500 -9.70 25.16 -9.95
CA MET A 500 -8.36 25.68 -9.67
C MET A 500 -7.98 25.47 -8.20
N GLN A 501 -8.92 25.65 -7.28
CA GLN A 501 -8.74 25.34 -5.86
C GLN A 501 -8.52 23.85 -5.61
N GLU A 502 -9.30 22.98 -6.26
CA GLU A 502 -9.12 21.53 -6.16
C GLU A 502 -7.73 21.09 -6.63
N CYS A 503 -7.24 21.67 -7.75
CA CYS A 503 -5.88 21.41 -8.24
C CYS A 503 -4.81 21.85 -7.23
N GLU A 504 -4.97 23.00 -6.62
CA GLU A 504 -4.05 23.53 -5.61
C GLU A 504 -4.04 22.67 -4.34
N GLU A 505 -5.20 22.19 -3.89
CA GLU A 505 -5.31 21.30 -2.74
C GLU A 505 -4.68 19.94 -3.01
N ILE A 506 -4.92 19.33 -4.18
CA ILE A 506 -4.27 18.09 -4.61
C ILE A 506 -2.75 18.26 -4.57
N LYS A 507 -2.25 19.32 -5.21
CA LYS A 507 -0.81 19.62 -5.24
C LYS A 507 -0.20 19.73 -3.84
N ARG A 508 -0.85 20.44 -2.91
CA ARG A 508 -0.35 20.64 -1.53
C ARG A 508 -0.26 19.35 -0.73
N GLN A 509 -1.08 18.35 -1.06
CA GLN A 509 -1.08 17.05 -0.38
C GLN A 509 0.00 16.10 -0.89
N LEU A 510 0.68 16.43 -1.99
CA LEU A 510 1.70 15.59 -2.60
C LEU A 510 3.08 15.88 -2.02
N PRO A 511 3.84 14.85 -1.58
CA PRO A 511 5.17 15.02 -1.00
C PRO A 511 6.14 15.79 -1.90
N ILE A 512 6.05 15.58 -3.21
CA ILE A 512 6.90 16.23 -4.21
C ILE A 512 6.81 17.76 -4.17
N SER A 513 5.67 18.32 -3.76
CA SER A 513 5.46 19.77 -3.69
C SER A 513 6.28 20.47 -2.60
N SER A 514 6.78 19.72 -1.62
CA SER A 514 7.67 20.24 -0.57
C SER A 514 9.16 20.10 -0.91
N LEU A 515 9.50 19.48 -2.03
CA LEU A 515 10.87 19.19 -2.43
C LEU A 515 11.43 20.26 -3.36
N VAL A 516 12.75 20.47 -3.31
CA VAL A 516 13.46 21.42 -4.20
C VAL A 516 13.76 20.76 -5.53
N ARG A 517 12.98 21.07 -6.54
CA ARG A 517 13.14 20.52 -7.89
C ARG A 517 13.88 21.47 -8.82
N PRO A 518 14.71 20.98 -9.77
CA PRO A 518 14.99 19.57 -10.08
C PRO A 518 16.12 18.92 -9.28
N ALA A 519 16.66 19.56 -8.24
CA ALA A 519 17.79 19.03 -7.49
C ALA A 519 17.49 17.64 -6.87
N TRP A 520 16.32 17.51 -6.24
CA TRP A 520 15.87 16.23 -5.68
C TRP A 520 15.73 15.12 -6.73
N ASP A 521 15.20 15.47 -7.91
CA ASP A 521 15.02 14.51 -9.00
C ASP A 521 16.35 13.93 -9.47
N VAL A 522 17.36 14.79 -9.64
CA VAL A 522 18.70 14.37 -10.09
C VAL A 522 19.39 13.52 -9.05
N GLU A 523 19.32 13.90 -7.78
CA GLU A 523 19.86 13.08 -6.69
C GLU A 523 19.21 11.70 -6.66
N THR A 524 17.89 11.66 -6.78
CA THR A 524 17.09 10.41 -6.77
C THR A 524 17.44 9.51 -7.95
N LEU A 525 17.48 10.05 -9.17
CA LEU A 525 17.84 9.30 -10.38
C LEU A 525 19.30 8.81 -10.32
N GLY A 526 20.25 9.61 -9.83
CA GLY A 526 21.63 9.20 -9.63
C GLY A 526 21.78 8.04 -8.65
N GLN A 527 20.98 8.03 -7.57
CA GLN A 527 20.95 6.91 -6.62
C GLN A 527 20.35 5.63 -7.21
N MET A 528 19.59 5.73 -8.31
CA MET A 528 18.99 4.61 -9.04
C MET A 528 19.86 4.07 -10.18
N GLY A 529 21.09 4.59 -10.35
CA GLY A 529 22.02 4.14 -11.39
C GLY A 529 21.79 4.81 -12.75
N PHE A 530 21.11 5.96 -12.81
CA PHE A 530 21.13 6.76 -14.03
C PHE A 530 22.44 7.55 -14.13
N GLU A 531 23.08 7.43 -15.27
CA GLU A 531 24.30 8.13 -15.63
C GLU A 531 24.04 9.27 -16.64
N GLU A 532 25.09 10.02 -16.97
CA GLU A 532 25.04 11.12 -17.93
C GLU A 532 23.85 12.08 -17.67
N LEU A 533 23.54 12.34 -16.38
CA LEU A 533 22.42 13.18 -15.99
C LEU A 533 22.66 14.64 -16.45
N PHE A 534 21.80 15.10 -17.32
CA PHE A 534 21.82 16.44 -17.86
C PHE A 534 20.54 17.20 -17.48
N ILE A 535 20.69 18.43 -16.97
CA ILE A 535 19.58 19.31 -16.60
C ILE A 535 19.57 20.51 -17.54
N ASP A 536 18.38 20.85 -18.06
CA ASP A 536 18.17 22.04 -18.86
C ASP A 536 17.11 22.94 -18.20
N LEU A 537 17.56 24.01 -17.58
CA LEU A 537 16.70 25.05 -16.97
C LEU A 537 16.26 26.13 -17.98
N GLY A 538 16.82 26.08 -19.18
CA GLY A 538 16.52 27.04 -20.25
C GLY A 538 15.40 26.60 -21.19
N ILE A 539 14.85 25.41 -21.03
CA ILE A 539 13.86 24.81 -21.94
C ILE A 539 12.59 25.68 -22.03
N SER A 540 12.13 26.23 -20.92
CA SER A 540 10.93 27.06 -20.86
C SER A 540 11.01 28.26 -21.81
N ARG A 541 12.16 28.92 -21.87
CA ARG A 541 12.41 30.11 -22.72
C ARG A 541 12.44 29.76 -24.20
N ARG A 542 12.76 28.53 -24.56
CA ARG A 542 12.80 28.06 -25.97
C ARG A 542 11.48 27.53 -26.46
N ILE A 543 10.66 27.06 -25.57
CA ILE A 543 9.30 26.57 -25.85
C ILE A 543 8.31 27.74 -25.86
N TYR A 544 8.22 28.48 -24.76
CA TYR A 544 7.25 29.57 -24.57
C TYR A 544 7.88 30.93 -24.91
N LEU A 545 8.01 31.22 -26.23
CA LEU A 545 8.58 32.48 -26.70
C LEU A 545 7.63 33.66 -26.49
N GLU A 546 6.34 33.39 -26.45
CA GLU A 546 5.27 34.38 -26.30
C GLU A 546 4.36 33.96 -25.14
N LYS A 547 3.71 34.94 -24.49
CA LYS A 547 2.65 34.69 -23.52
C LYS A 547 1.32 34.50 -24.26
N ASP A 548 1.12 33.31 -24.79
CA ASP A 548 -0.11 32.89 -25.50
C ASP A 548 -0.98 31.98 -24.61
N GLU A 549 -2.03 31.41 -25.18
CA GLU A 549 -2.95 30.49 -24.49
C GLU A 549 -2.28 29.22 -23.93
N PHE A 550 -1.08 28.88 -24.38
CA PHE A 550 -0.29 27.72 -23.97
C PHE A 550 0.83 28.06 -22.97
N TYR A 551 0.99 29.32 -22.65
CA TYR A 551 2.06 29.78 -21.78
C TYR A 551 2.04 29.10 -20.41
N ASN A 552 3.21 28.62 -19.95
CA ASN A 552 3.34 28.10 -18.59
C ASN A 552 4.10 29.13 -17.73
N PRO A 553 3.45 29.74 -16.74
CA PRO A 553 4.09 30.77 -15.88
C PRO A 553 5.18 30.14 -14.98
N THR A 554 5.06 28.87 -14.63
CA THR A 554 6.08 28.17 -13.86
C THR A 554 7.15 27.65 -14.82
N PRO A 555 8.43 28.10 -14.68
CA PRO A 555 9.49 27.65 -15.56
C PRO A 555 9.67 26.13 -15.50
N ILE A 556 9.55 25.48 -16.65
CA ILE A 556 9.82 24.06 -16.76
C ILE A 556 11.32 23.78 -16.86
N PHE A 557 11.73 22.64 -16.37
CA PHE A 557 13.05 22.06 -16.57
C PHE A 557 12.94 20.77 -17.39
N MET A 558 14.05 20.35 -17.98
CA MET A 558 14.18 19.02 -18.57
C MET A 558 15.31 18.28 -17.86
N ILE A 559 15.06 17.04 -17.50
CA ILE A 559 16.07 16.08 -17.07
C ILE A 559 16.22 15.02 -18.14
N CYS A 560 17.46 14.77 -18.55
CA CYS A 560 17.84 13.67 -19.42
C CYS A 560 18.81 12.79 -18.66
N GLY A 561 18.54 11.50 -18.56
CA GLY A 561 19.42 10.52 -17.92
C GLY A 561 19.49 9.26 -18.75
N LYS A 562 20.63 8.58 -18.70
CA LYS A 562 20.86 7.30 -19.38
C LYS A 562 20.90 6.20 -18.35
N LYS A 563 20.17 5.11 -18.58
CA LYS A 563 20.24 3.91 -17.75
C LYS A 563 21.56 3.20 -18.01
N GLU A 564 22.30 2.84 -16.93
CA GLU A 564 23.51 2.02 -16.99
C GLU A 564 23.26 0.64 -17.59
#